data_3fc3bb8b267a18d014c61ce9e7504508
#
_entry.id   3fc3bb8b267a18d014c61ce9e7504508
#
_cell.length_a   1.000
_cell.length_b   1.000
_cell.length_c   1.000
_cell.angle_alpha   90.00
_cell.angle_beta   90.00
_cell.angle_gamma   90.00
#
_symmetry.space_group_name_H-M   'P 1'
#
loop_
_entity.id
_entity.type
_entity.pdbx_description
1 polymer ?
#
loop_
_entity_poly.entity_id
_entity_poly.type
_entity_poly.pdbx_seq_one_letter_code
_entity_poly.pdbx_strand_id
1 'polypeptide(L)'
;SALARDGSAPPFSNRDALFNDIAAPGQEIVSTFPRALTASLRPMCVEQGYSLCASEEYRAAEGTSFAAPQVSAAAATLIATRPDLTAEQVTALLTRSAVDAAAATGCRQCPTGRDELTGWGRLDVTAALQNALSGPAFPVDGFEPNDDAGKRAYTLWGSRRRLTATLDYWDDQNDVYRIYLRRRETLYVSLVGPPRTDATLALWGPGTYEIDDLAQQEMRVRLSSRPGPNEHLAYRAPRAGFYYAHVKLTAEGGPGAYRLSVVKKRR
;
A
#
# COMPACT_ATOMS: atom_id res chain seq x y z
N SER A 1 7.55 8.87 4.50
CA SER A 1 8.21 9.47 5.67
C SER A 1 9.57 10.06 5.33
N ALA A 2 10.22 10.73 6.29
CA ALA A 2 11.49 11.41 6.11
C ALA A 2 12.62 10.72 6.89
N LEU A 3 13.81 10.68 6.30
CA LEU A 3 15.06 10.29 6.96
C LEU A 3 16.06 11.44 6.95
N ALA A 4 16.87 11.50 7.99
CA ALA A 4 18.05 12.34 8.06
C ALA A 4 19.23 11.72 7.29
N ARG A 5 20.29 12.50 7.09
CA ARG A 5 21.49 12.05 6.35
C ARG A 5 22.21 10.88 7.03
N ASP A 6 22.13 10.77 8.36
CA ASP A 6 22.70 9.68 9.14
C ASP A 6 21.82 8.41 9.16
N GLY A 7 20.68 8.42 8.50
CA GLY A 7 19.72 7.34 8.44
C GLY A 7 18.68 7.35 9.55
N SER A 8 18.73 8.28 10.50
CA SER A 8 17.75 8.37 11.58
C SER A 8 16.40 8.93 11.09
N ALA A 9 15.31 8.55 11.76
CA ALA A 9 13.99 9.12 11.50
C ALA A 9 13.79 10.36 12.40
N PRO A 10 13.77 11.59 11.83
CA PRO A 10 13.66 12.80 12.63
C PRO A 10 12.28 12.91 13.30
N PRO A 11 12.19 13.61 14.46
CA PRO A 11 10.94 13.71 15.23
C PRO A 11 9.76 14.31 14.46
N PHE A 12 10.00 15.16 13.48
CA PHE A 12 8.97 15.79 12.66
C PHE A 12 8.42 14.85 11.57
N SER A 13 9.07 13.72 11.29
CA SER A 13 8.62 12.81 10.24
C SER A 13 7.23 12.27 10.55
N ASN A 14 6.34 12.33 9.56
CA ASN A 14 5.04 11.67 9.64
C ASN A 14 5.20 10.16 9.79
N ARG A 15 4.33 9.56 10.58
CA ARG A 15 4.38 8.15 10.99
C ARG A 15 3.01 7.53 10.86
N ASP A 16 2.96 6.34 10.31
CA ASP A 16 1.73 5.56 10.27
C ASP A 16 2.03 4.08 9.97
N ALA A 17 1.42 3.19 10.73
CA ALA A 17 1.63 1.76 10.58
C ALA A 17 1.01 1.17 9.30
N LEU A 18 0.00 1.84 8.72
CA LEU A 18 -0.73 1.34 7.54
C LEU A 18 -0.38 2.10 6.26
N PHE A 19 -0.26 3.44 6.36
CA PHE A 19 -0.13 4.32 5.20
C PHE A 19 1.30 4.82 4.93
N ASN A 20 2.25 4.44 5.77
CA ASN A 20 3.66 4.77 5.54
C ASN A 20 4.36 3.60 4.85
N ASP A 21 4.59 3.72 3.55
CA ASP A 21 5.17 2.63 2.76
C ASP A 21 6.67 2.76 2.59
N ILE A 22 7.21 3.99 2.54
CA ILE A 22 8.63 4.20 2.24
C ILE A 22 9.13 5.52 2.82
N ALA A 23 10.40 5.57 3.14
CA ALA A 23 11.11 6.75 3.58
C ALA A 23 12.10 7.25 2.52
N ALA A 24 12.27 8.57 2.44
CA ALA A 24 13.30 9.19 1.62
C ALA A 24 13.98 10.34 2.40
N PRO A 25 15.14 10.86 1.97
CA PRO A 25 15.76 12.00 2.61
C PRO A 25 14.80 13.20 2.75
N GLY A 26 14.65 13.72 3.95
CA GLY A 26 13.72 14.81 4.26
C GLY A 26 14.24 15.81 5.27
N GLN A 27 15.51 15.72 5.66
CA GLN A 27 16.17 16.69 6.52
C GLN A 27 17.34 17.34 5.80
N GLU A 28 17.50 18.64 5.95
CA GLU A 28 18.53 19.46 5.29
C GLU A 28 18.56 19.32 3.76
N ILE A 29 17.38 19.24 3.15
CA ILE A 29 17.24 19.10 1.70
C ILE A 29 17.45 20.46 1.04
N VAL A 30 18.56 20.59 0.33
CA VAL A 30 18.90 21.80 -0.43
C VAL A 30 18.18 21.78 -1.77
N SER A 31 17.40 22.82 -2.04
CA SER A 31 16.68 22.99 -3.30
C SER A 31 16.68 24.45 -3.74
N THR A 32 16.31 24.68 -4.99
CA THR A 32 16.11 26.03 -5.53
C THR A 32 14.95 26.74 -4.84
N PHE A 33 15.08 28.05 -4.68
CA PHE A 33 14.06 28.88 -4.07
C PHE A 33 13.84 30.15 -4.90
N PRO A 34 12.60 30.64 -5.08
CA PRO A 34 12.35 31.84 -5.86
C PRO A 34 13.02 33.08 -5.23
N ARG A 35 13.89 33.76 -5.98
CA ARG A 35 14.62 34.94 -5.52
C ARG A 35 13.72 36.04 -4.95
N ALA A 36 12.58 36.29 -5.59
CA ALA A 36 11.62 37.29 -5.14
C ALA A 36 11.11 37.02 -3.72
N LEU A 37 10.93 35.71 -3.37
CA LEU A 37 10.49 35.32 -2.04
C LEU A 37 11.62 35.37 -1.01
N THR A 38 12.88 35.07 -1.40
CA THR A 38 14.01 35.09 -0.48
C THR A 38 14.34 36.51 -0.02
N ALA A 39 14.27 37.49 -0.90
CA ALA A 39 14.53 38.89 -0.55
C ALA A 39 13.52 39.45 0.47
N SER A 40 12.24 39.10 0.33
CA SER A 40 11.17 39.57 1.21
C SER A 40 11.00 38.74 2.49
N LEU A 41 11.43 37.47 2.49
CA LEU A 41 11.21 36.53 3.60
C LEU A 41 12.46 36.22 4.42
N ARG A 42 13.60 36.89 4.17
CA ARG A 42 14.84 36.65 4.92
C ARG A 42 14.69 36.67 6.45
N PRO A 43 13.94 37.59 7.05
CA PRO A 43 13.73 37.59 8.50
C PRO A 43 12.96 36.35 9.00
N MET A 44 12.13 35.78 8.13
CA MET A 44 11.24 34.65 8.45
C MET A 44 11.81 33.27 8.06
N CYS A 45 13.02 33.23 7.48
CA CYS A 45 13.63 31.98 7.00
C CYS A 45 13.77 30.94 8.12
N VAL A 46 14.25 31.37 9.29
CA VAL A 46 14.41 30.49 10.46
C VAL A 46 13.06 30.06 11.02
N GLU A 47 12.08 30.95 11.05
CA GLU A 47 10.72 30.66 11.53
C GLU A 47 9.98 29.69 10.62
N GLN A 48 10.34 29.62 9.36
CA GLN A 48 9.78 28.69 8.38
C GLN A 48 10.46 27.32 8.38
N GLY A 49 11.45 27.08 9.26
CA GLY A 49 12.16 25.79 9.35
C GLY A 49 13.25 25.61 8.29
N TYR A 50 13.72 26.68 7.64
CA TYR A 50 14.83 26.60 6.71
C TYR A 50 16.17 26.69 7.45
N SER A 51 17.03 25.72 7.25
CA SER A 51 18.33 25.64 7.94
C SER A 51 19.44 26.46 7.26
N LEU A 52 19.30 26.81 5.98
CA LEU A 52 20.29 27.55 5.20
C LEU A 52 19.74 28.89 4.68
N CYS A 53 19.83 29.93 5.48
CA CYS A 53 19.23 31.24 5.18
C CYS A 53 20.18 32.23 4.50
N ALA A 54 21.42 31.86 4.20
CA ALA A 54 22.45 32.77 3.63
C ALA A 54 22.38 32.91 2.10
N SER A 55 21.84 31.92 1.39
CA SER A 55 21.72 31.94 -0.08
C SER A 55 20.42 32.60 -0.53
N GLU A 56 20.46 33.30 -1.66
CA GLU A 56 19.26 33.85 -2.32
C GLU A 56 18.58 32.90 -3.27
N GLU A 57 19.29 31.86 -3.74
CA GLU A 57 18.84 30.95 -4.79
C GLU A 57 18.54 29.55 -4.26
N TYR A 58 19.18 29.16 -3.18
CA TYR A 58 19.09 27.84 -2.58
C TYR A 58 18.73 27.95 -1.11
N ARG A 59 17.88 27.02 -0.67
CA ARG A 59 17.50 26.86 0.74
C ARG A 59 17.64 25.41 1.13
N ALA A 60 18.09 25.17 2.34
CA ALA A 60 17.89 23.90 2.99
C ALA A 60 16.59 23.94 3.79
N ALA A 61 15.80 22.89 3.64
CA ALA A 61 14.53 22.75 4.33
C ALA A 61 14.35 21.32 4.83
N GLU A 62 13.44 21.12 5.77
CA GLU A 62 13.11 19.82 6.31
C GLU A 62 11.60 19.56 6.33
N GLY A 63 11.24 18.29 6.24
CA GLY A 63 9.87 17.84 6.21
C GLY A 63 9.67 16.61 5.30
N THR A 64 8.65 15.83 5.56
CA THR A 64 8.21 14.74 4.68
C THR A 64 7.78 15.24 3.30
N SER A 65 7.42 16.54 3.21
CA SER A 65 7.13 17.23 1.95
C SER A 65 8.34 17.31 0.99
N PHE A 66 9.56 17.16 1.50
CA PHE A 66 10.79 17.13 0.69
C PHE A 66 11.24 15.68 0.39
N ALA A 67 10.76 14.71 1.14
CA ALA A 67 10.94 13.30 0.86
C ALA A 67 10.01 12.79 -0.26
N ALA A 68 8.74 13.18 -0.21
CA ALA A 68 7.73 12.73 -1.16
C ALA A 68 8.09 12.96 -2.65
N PRO A 69 8.59 14.14 -3.10
CA PRO A 69 8.94 14.35 -4.50
C PRO A 69 10.11 13.46 -4.97
N GLN A 70 10.97 12.99 -4.07
CA GLN A 70 12.04 12.04 -4.44
C GLN A 70 11.45 10.67 -4.76
N VAL A 71 10.45 10.22 -4.01
CA VAL A 71 9.69 8.99 -4.32
C VAL A 71 8.94 9.16 -5.64
N SER A 72 8.31 10.31 -5.88
CA SER A 72 7.62 10.60 -7.15
C SER A 72 8.59 10.60 -8.33
N ALA A 73 9.78 11.15 -8.18
CA ALA A 73 10.81 11.12 -9.21
C ALA A 73 11.32 9.69 -9.49
N ALA A 74 11.47 8.88 -8.46
CA ALA A 74 11.83 7.47 -8.61
C ALA A 74 10.73 6.70 -9.36
N ALA A 75 9.47 6.89 -9.01
CA ALA A 75 8.33 6.31 -9.71
C ALA A 75 8.29 6.75 -11.19
N ALA A 76 8.48 8.03 -11.48
CA ALA A 76 8.54 8.54 -12.85
C ALA A 76 9.69 7.91 -13.65
N THR A 77 10.84 7.68 -13.01
CA THR A 77 11.99 7.03 -13.63
C THR A 77 11.69 5.56 -13.97
N LEU A 78 11.02 4.84 -13.08
CA LEU A 78 10.58 3.46 -13.32
C LEU A 78 9.59 3.40 -14.50
N ILE A 79 8.58 4.27 -14.53
CA ILE A 79 7.58 4.34 -15.61
C ILE A 79 8.25 4.71 -16.94
N ALA A 80 9.22 5.63 -16.94
CA ALA A 80 9.98 5.97 -18.15
C ALA A 80 10.82 4.80 -18.67
N THR A 81 11.33 3.94 -17.77
CA THR A 81 12.15 2.76 -18.11
C THR A 81 11.28 1.58 -18.53
N ARG A 82 10.13 1.40 -17.88
CA ARG A 82 9.15 0.33 -18.08
C ARG A 82 7.73 0.92 -18.14
N PRO A 83 7.29 1.43 -19.30
CA PRO A 83 5.97 2.05 -19.47
C PRO A 83 4.79 1.08 -19.33
N ASP A 84 5.05 -0.20 -19.31
CA ASP A 84 4.07 -1.28 -19.12
C ASP A 84 3.71 -1.53 -17.65
N LEU A 85 4.44 -0.96 -16.69
CA LEU A 85 4.18 -1.14 -15.27
C LEU A 85 2.88 -0.44 -14.83
N THR A 86 2.09 -1.13 -14.01
CA THR A 86 0.96 -0.53 -13.30
C THR A 86 1.46 0.31 -12.12
N ALA A 87 0.59 1.12 -11.53
CA ALA A 87 0.92 1.92 -10.34
C ALA A 87 1.32 1.01 -9.15
N GLU A 88 0.59 -0.09 -8.98
CA GLU A 88 0.84 -1.11 -7.95
C GLU A 88 2.23 -1.73 -8.13
N GLN A 89 2.58 -2.11 -9.36
CA GLN A 89 3.89 -2.67 -9.68
C GLN A 89 5.05 -1.67 -9.46
N VAL A 90 4.82 -0.39 -9.75
CA VAL A 90 5.80 0.67 -9.43
C VAL A 90 5.97 0.79 -7.92
N THR A 91 4.89 0.81 -7.16
CA THR A 91 4.94 0.84 -5.69
C THR A 91 5.68 -0.39 -5.13
N ALA A 92 5.37 -1.58 -5.63
CA ALA A 92 6.03 -2.82 -5.24
C ALA A 92 7.54 -2.80 -5.52
N LEU A 93 7.95 -2.31 -6.69
CA LEU A 93 9.37 -2.16 -7.02
C LEU A 93 10.10 -1.23 -6.06
N LEU A 94 9.48 -0.11 -5.71
CA LEU A 94 10.07 0.85 -4.77
C LEU A 94 10.19 0.25 -3.36
N THR A 95 9.14 -0.39 -2.87
CA THR A 95 9.09 -0.95 -1.50
C THR A 95 9.97 -2.17 -1.34
N ARG A 96 9.96 -3.11 -2.31
CA ARG A 96 10.85 -4.29 -2.32
C ARG A 96 12.32 -3.94 -2.42
N SER A 97 12.64 -2.83 -3.08
CA SER A 97 14.01 -2.38 -3.27
C SER A 97 14.50 -1.48 -2.15
N ALA A 98 13.63 -1.09 -1.22
CA ALA A 98 14.00 -0.24 -0.11
C ALA A 98 15.04 -0.91 0.80
N VAL A 99 15.94 -0.09 1.31
CA VAL A 99 16.90 -0.54 2.32
C VAL A 99 16.28 -0.39 3.69
N ASP A 100 16.11 -1.49 4.41
CA ASP A 100 15.56 -1.48 5.76
C ASP A 100 16.26 -0.44 6.66
N ALA A 101 15.49 0.49 7.19
CA ALA A 101 15.98 1.54 8.07
C ALA A 101 15.96 1.01 9.50
N ALA A 102 17.04 0.35 9.90
CA ALA A 102 17.21 -0.25 11.21
C ALA A 102 18.46 0.31 11.92
N ALA A 103 18.75 -0.16 13.12
CA ALA A 103 19.92 0.27 13.87
C ALA A 103 21.23 0.10 13.09
N ALA A 104 21.34 -0.95 12.26
CA ALA A 104 22.49 -1.22 11.42
C ALA A 104 22.67 -0.21 10.28
N THR A 105 21.59 0.47 9.85
CA THR A 105 21.58 1.44 8.75
C THR A 105 21.39 2.89 9.23
N GLY A 106 21.48 3.13 10.54
CA GLY A 106 21.47 4.46 11.16
C GLY A 106 20.22 4.79 11.97
N CYS A 107 19.12 4.09 11.80
CA CYS A 107 17.89 4.32 12.57
C CYS A 107 17.81 3.44 13.81
N ARG A 108 18.37 3.90 14.94
CA ARG A 108 18.35 3.13 16.19
C ARG A 108 16.96 2.87 16.76
N GLN A 109 15.99 3.71 16.42
CA GLN A 109 14.61 3.63 16.89
C GLN A 109 13.68 2.86 15.94
N CYS A 110 14.16 2.54 14.73
CA CYS A 110 13.38 1.79 13.77
C CYS A 110 13.53 0.29 14.03
N PRO A 111 12.43 -0.45 14.18
CA PRO A 111 12.44 -1.90 14.16
C PRO A 111 12.97 -2.44 12.83
N THR A 112 13.44 -3.67 12.83
CA THR A 112 13.81 -4.36 11.60
C THR A 112 12.55 -4.77 10.83
N GLY A 113 12.58 -4.61 9.51
CA GLY A 113 11.45 -4.86 8.62
C GLY A 113 10.51 -3.66 8.54
N ARG A 114 9.30 -3.87 8.03
CA ARG A 114 8.32 -2.78 7.88
C ARG A 114 7.90 -2.23 9.23
N ASP A 115 7.94 -0.91 9.38
CA ASP A 115 7.59 -0.21 10.61
C ASP A 115 6.82 1.10 10.36
N GLU A 116 6.23 1.68 11.42
CA GLU A 116 5.45 2.92 11.34
C GLU A 116 6.27 4.17 11.03
N LEU A 117 7.59 4.14 11.27
CA LEU A 117 8.49 5.29 11.12
C LEU A 117 8.96 5.45 9.68
N THR A 118 9.26 4.34 9.00
CA THR A 118 9.95 4.33 7.71
C THR A 118 9.27 3.47 6.65
N GLY A 119 8.16 2.81 6.98
CA GLY A 119 7.54 1.83 6.09
C GLY A 119 8.49 0.65 5.85
N TRP A 120 8.73 0.30 4.60
CA TRP A 120 9.70 -0.73 4.20
C TRP A 120 11.16 -0.28 4.25
N GLY A 121 11.40 0.98 4.61
CA GLY A 121 12.74 1.52 4.76
C GLY A 121 13.04 2.66 3.79
N ARG A 122 14.34 2.91 3.59
CA ARG A 122 14.86 4.00 2.77
C ARG A 122 14.78 3.67 1.27
N LEU A 123 14.25 4.60 0.48
CA LEU A 123 14.22 4.55 -0.97
C LEU A 123 15.62 4.24 -1.57
N ASP A 124 15.69 3.21 -2.42
CA ASP A 124 16.84 2.89 -3.24
C ASP A 124 16.42 2.83 -4.73
N VAL A 125 16.62 3.94 -5.42
CA VAL A 125 16.24 4.07 -6.84
C VAL A 125 17.06 3.15 -7.72
N THR A 126 18.34 2.93 -7.39
CA THR A 126 19.23 2.06 -8.16
C THR A 126 18.78 0.62 -8.11
N ALA A 127 18.49 0.12 -6.91
CA ALA A 127 17.97 -1.24 -6.73
C ALA A 127 16.61 -1.42 -7.41
N ALA A 128 15.72 -0.41 -7.28
CA ALA A 128 14.40 -0.44 -7.94
C ALA A 128 14.51 -0.52 -9.46
N LEU A 129 15.41 0.26 -10.08
CA LEU A 129 15.68 0.18 -11.53
C LEU A 129 16.28 -1.16 -11.96
N GLN A 130 17.23 -1.68 -11.19
CA GLN A 130 17.81 -2.99 -11.46
C GLN A 130 16.75 -4.10 -11.41
N ASN A 131 15.89 -4.07 -10.41
CA ASN A 131 14.79 -5.01 -10.28
C ASN A 131 13.76 -4.86 -11.41
N ALA A 132 13.46 -3.64 -11.86
CA ALA A 132 12.58 -3.40 -12.98
C ALA A 132 13.13 -3.96 -14.32
N LEU A 133 14.46 -3.93 -14.50
CA LEU A 133 15.11 -4.36 -15.73
C LEU A 133 15.41 -5.87 -15.76
N SER A 134 15.67 -6.48 -14.62
CA SER A 134 16.17 -7.86 -14.52
C SER A 134 15.35 -8.75 -13.55
N GLY A 135 14.39 -8.17 -12.85
CA GLY A 135 13.56 -8.90 -11.88
C GLY A 135 12.58 -9.87 -12.55
N PRO A 136 12.04 -10.84 -11.80
CA PRO A 136 10.97 -11.70 -12.28
C PRO A 136 9.74 -10.87 -12.65
N ALA A 137 8.97 -11.37 -13.64
CA ALA A 137 7.66 -10.80 -13.94
C ALA A 137 6.75 -10.93 -12.71
N PHE A 138 5.93 -9.92 -12.47
CA PHE A 138 4.92 -9.98 -11.40
C PHE A 138 3.89 -11.05 -11.77
N PRO A 139 3.53 -11.95 -10.83
CA PRO A 139 2.46 -12.89 -11.07
C PRO A 139 1.15 -12.12 -11.25
N VAL A 140 0.48 -12.36 -12.36
CA VAL A 140 -0.85 -11.81 -12.64
C VAL A 140 -1.78 -12.98 -12.89
N ASP A 141 -2.91 -13.04 -12.22
CA ASP A 141 -3.91 -14.06 -12.49
C ASP A 141 -5.00 -13.58 -13.46
N GLY A 142 -5.94 -14.47 -13.78
CA GLY A 142 -6.97 -14.18 -14.78
C GLY A 142 -8.15 -13.34 -14.27
N PHE A 143 -8.11 -12.86 -13.03
CA PHE A 143 -9.16 -12.04 -12.42
C PHE A 143 -8.80 -10.57 -12.38
N GLU A 144 -7.53 -10.23 -12.63
CA GLU A 144 -7.01 -8.87 -12.61
C GLU A 144 -7.58 -7.95 -13.73
N PRO A 145 -7.74 -6.65 -13.44
CA PRO A 145 -7.50 -5.99 -12.15
C PRO A 145 -8.70 -6.16 -11.21
N ASN A 146 -8.50 -6.66 -10.00
CA ASN A 146 -9.54 -6.85 -8.99
C ASN A 146 -9.14 -6.37 -7.58
N ASP A 147 -8.23 -5.40 -7.48
CA ASP A 147 -7.65 -4.88 -6.24
C ASP A 147 -8.61 -4.05 -5.39
N ASP A 148 -9.79 -3.67 -5.91
CA ASP A 148 -10.67 -2.73 -5.22
C ASP A 148 -12.14 -3.00 -5.47
N ALA A 149 -13.00 -2.34 -4.70
CA ALA A 149 -14.45 -2.40 -4.83
C ALA A 149 -14.97 -1.66 -6.09
N GLY A 150 -16.27 -1.64 -6.26
CA GLY A 150 -16.92 -0.94 -7.37
C GLY A 150 -16.72 -1.61 -8.72
N LYS A 151 -16.16 -0.88 -9.68
CA LYS A 151 -15.95 -1.35 -11.05
C LYS A 151 -14.70 -2.22 -11.20
N ARG A 152 -13.75 -2.09 -10.29
CA ARG A 152 -12.51 -2.88 -10.29
C ARG A 152 -12.76 -4.31 -9.81
N ALA A 153 -13.70 -4.52 -8.88
CA ALA A 153 -13.98 -5.85 -8.34
C ALA A 153 -14.43 -6.84 -9.42
N TYR A 154 -13.84 -8.04 -9.40
CA TYR A 154 -14.26 -9.12 -10.29
C TYR A 154 -15.64 -9.67 -9.90
N THR A 155 -16.57 -9.79 -10.85
CA THR A 155 -17.93 -10.22 -10.56
C THR A 155 -18.10 -11.72 -10.57
N LEU A 156 -18.48 -12.29 -9.43
CA LEU A 156 -18.81 -13.70 -9.30
C LEU A 156 -20.32 -13.94 -9.50
N TRP A 157 -20.67 -14.65 -10.56
CA TRP A 157 -22.04 -15.02 -10.89
C TRP A 157 -22.40 -16.43 -10.38
N GLY A 158 -23.68 -16.67 -10.12
CA GLY A 158 -24.20 -17.98 -9.69
C GLY A 158 -24.33 -18.11 -8.17
N SER A 159 -24.84 -19.27 -7.72
CA SER A 159 -25.06 -19.55 -6.29
C SER A 159 -23.91 -20.29 -5.60
N ARG A 160 -23.01 -20.87 -6.39
CA ARG A 160 -21.82 -21.56 -5.90
C ARG A 160 -20.67 -21.33 -6.87
N ARG A 161 -19.54 -20.88 -6.34
CA ARG A 161 -18.28 -20.67 -7.08
C ARG A 161 -17.10 -21.19 -6.27
N ARG A 162 -16.16 -21.77 -6.98
CA ARG A 162 -14.82 -22.07 -6.49
C ARG A 162 -13.85 -21.53 -7.52
N LEU A 163 -12.82 -20.85 -7.06
CA LEU A 163 -11.76 -20.31 -7.90
C LEU A 163 -10.41 -20.53 -7.22
N THR A 164 -9.39 -20.50 -8.02
CA THR A 164 -7.99 -20.40 -7.59
C THR A 164 -7.45 -19.14 -8.21
N ALA A 165 -6.89 -18.28 -7.39
CA ALA A 165 -6.27 -17.02 -7.74
C ALA A 165 -4.92 -16.90 -7.06
N THR A 166 -4.18 -15.85 -7.32
CA THR A 166 -2.87 -15.61 -6.71
C THR A 166 -2.89 -14.31 -5.94
N LEU A 167 -2.09 -14.24 -4.90
CA LEU A 167 -1.80 -13.02 -4.16
C LEU A 167 -0.30 -12.91 -3.96
N ASP A 168 0.22 -11.70 -4.02
CA ASP A 168 1.59 -11.37 -3.66
C ASP A 168 1.57 -10.24 -2.64
N TYR A 169 2.35 -10.37 -1.58
CA TYR A 169 2.37 -9.36 -0.52
C TYR A 169 2.86 -7.98 -0.99
N TRP A 170 3.48 -7.89 -2.14
CA TRP A 170 4.13 -6.68 -2.63
C TRP A 170 3.31 -5.89 -3.65
N ASP A 171 2.75 -6.56 -4.63
CA ASP A 171 2.10 -5.94 -5.78
C ASP A 171 0.67 -6.41 -6.04
N ASP A 172 0.23 -7.42 -5.30
CA ASP A 172 -1.09 -8.02 -5.42
C ASP A 172 -1.58 -8.46 -4.02
N GLN A 173 -1.71 -7.49 -3.13
CA GLN A 173 -2.11 -7.75 -1.73
C GLN A 173 -3.60 -7.99 -1.57
N ASN A 174 -4.42 -7.51 -2.49
CA ASN A 174 -5.86 -7.39 -2.34
C ASN A 174 -6.59 -7.96 -3.54
N ASP A 175 -7.46 -8.92 -3.32
CA ASP A 175 -8.41 -9.42 -4.30
C ASP A 175 -9.84 -9.13 -3.87
N VAL A 176 -10.62 -8.48 -4.72
CA VAL A 176 -11.99 -8.10 -4.42
C VAL A 176 -12.97 -8.72 -5.40
N TYR A 177 -13.89 -9.49 -4.86
CA TYR A 177 -14.91 -10.20 -5.61
C TYR A 177 -16.29 -9.62 -5.35
N ARG A 178 -16.95 -9.11 -6.38
CA ARG A 178 -18.30 -8.57 -6.32
C ARG A 178 -19.35 -9.66 -6.46
N ILE A 179 -20.26 -9.73 -5.47
CA ILE A 179 -21.26 -10.79 -5.33
C ILE A 179 -22.63 -10.17 -5.11
N TYR A 180 -23.58 -10.42 -6.00
CA TYR A 180 -24.96 -9.97 -5.77
C TYR A 180 -25.67 -10.90 -4.79
N LEU A 181 -26.21 -10.32 -3.71
CA LEU A 181 -27.06 -11.00 -2.73
C LEU A 181 -28.47 -10.43 -2.77
N ARG A 182 -29.47 -11.30 -2.64
CA ARG A 182 -30.84 -10.88 -2.41
C ARG A 182 -31.08 -10.66 -0.91
N ARG A 183 -32.08 -9.88 -0.57
CA ARG A 183 -32.48 -9.70 0.83
C ARG A 183 -32.74 -11.07 1.49
N ARG A 184 -32.19 -11.26 2.68
CA ARG A 184 -32.23 -12.50 3.50
C ARG A 184 -31.48 -13.71 2.92
N GLU A 185 -30.79 -13.56 1.82
CA GLU A 185 -29.87 -14.59 1.30
C GLU A 185 -28.63 -14.68 2.21
N THR A 186 -28.16 -15.90 2.48
CA THR A 186 -26.98 -16.12 3.30
C THR A 186 -25.79 -16.46 2.40
N LEU A 187 -24.72 -15.70 2.56
CA LEU A 187 -23.44 -15.91 1.92
C LEU A 187 -22.52 -16.67 2.86
N TYR A 188 -21.84 -17.67 2.35
CA TYR A 188 -20.72 -18.38 2.99
C TYR A 188 -19.51 -18.21 2.10
N VAL A 189 -18.41 -17.74 2.67
CA VAL A 189 -17.12 -17.61 1.99
C VAL A 189 -16.08 -18.34 2.81
N SER A 190 -15.27 -19.14 2.13
CA SER A 190 -14.14 -19.86 2.73
C SER A 190 -12.91 -19.63 1.88
N LEU A 191 -11.83 -19.21 2.52
CA LEU A 191 -10.51 -18.96 1.97
C LEU A 191 -9.55 -20.02 2.47
N VAL A 192 -8.77 -20.59 1.57
CA VAL A 192 -7.56 -21.35 1.87
C VAL A 192 -6.43 -20.62 1.20
N GLY A 193 -5.70 -19.85 1.97
CA GLY A 193 -4.63 -18.96 1.48
C GLY A 193 -3.32 -19.69 1.18
N PRO A 194 -2.33 -18.96 0.69
CA PRO A 194 -1.00 -19.49 0.45
C PRO A 194 -0.35 -20.00 1.75
N PRO A 195 0.39 -21.11 1.72
CA PRO A 195 1.08 -21.62 2.91
C PRO A 195 2.05 -20.60 3.49
N ARG A 196 2.15 -20.55 4.82
CA ARG A 196 3.04 -19.66 5.58
C ARG A 196 2.74 -18.17 5.42
N THR A 197 1.53 -17.83 5.02
CA THR A 197 1.05 -16.44 4.98
C THR A 197 0.05 -16.20 6.10
N ASP A 198 -0.25 -14.95 6.36
CA ASP A 198 -1.41 -14.53 7.12
C ASP A 198 -2.37 -13.81 6.19
N ALA A 199 -3.60 -14.27 6.15
CA ALA A 199 -4.61 -13.74 5.24
C ALA A 199 -5.85 -13.28 6.01
N THR A 200 -6.47 -12.23 5.53
CA THR A 200 -7.72 -11.70 6.06
C THR A 200 -8.82 -11.83 5.02
N LEU A 201 -10.01 -12.18 5.47
CA LEU A 201 -11.21 -12.20 4.64
C LEU A 201 -12.23 -11.20 5.19
N ALA A 202 -12.51 -10.15 4.44
CA ALA A 202 -13.52 -9.16 4.78
C ALA A 202 -14.73 -9.22 3.84
N LEU A 203 -15.88 -8.79 4.33
CA LEU A 203 -17.07 -8.59 3.51
C LEU A 203 -17.53 -7.14 3.67
N TRP A 204 -17.72 -6.48 2.55
CA TRP A 204 -18.17 -5.10 2.46
C TRP A 204 -19.59 -5.02 1.93
N GLY A 205 -20.33 -4.05 2.40
CA GLY A 205 -21.74 -3.88 2.07
C GLY A 205 -22.00 -3.20 0.71
N PRO A 206 -23.27 -3.15 0.29
CA PRO A 206 -23.64 -2.43 -0.92
C PRO A 206 -23.37 -0.93 -0.80
N GLY A 207 -22.77 -0.35 -1.83
CA GLY A 207 -22.38 1.06 -1.88
C GLY A 207 -20.89 1.29 -1.59
N THR A 208 -20.13 0.26 -1.20
CA THR A 208 -18.66 0.36 -1.12
C THR A 208 -18.10 0.64 -2.51
N TYR A 209 -17.22 1.61 -2.62
CA TYR A 209 -16.54 1.99 -3.86
C TYR A 209 -15.02 1.83 -3.77
N GLU A 210 -14.48 1.80 -2.56
CA GLU A 210 -13.05 1.66 -2.28
C GLU A 210 -12.86 0.92 -0.95
N ILE A 211 -11.94 -0.04 -0.88
CA ILE A 211 -11.74 -0.88 0.33
C ILE A 211 -10.69 -0.33 1.28
N ASP A 212 -9.74 0.45 0.81
CA ASP A 212 -8.65 1.03 1.61
C ASP A 212 -8.94 2.50 2.06
N ASP A 213 -10.10 3.04 1.71
CA ASP A 213 -10.56 4.35 2.17
C ASP A 213 -11.06 4.29 3.62
N LEU A 214 -10.46 5.09 4.49
CA LEU A 214 -10.86 5.21 5.90
C LEU A 214 -12.33 5.62 6.05
N ALA A 215 -12.86 6.45 5.13
CA ALA A 215 -14.26 6.85 5.11
C ALA A 215 -15.21 5.69 4.78
N GLN A 216 -14.71 4.60 4.23
CA GLN A 216 -15.50 3.42 3.86
C GLN A 216 -15.49 2.32 4.93
N GLN A 217 -14.76 2.47 6.03
CA GLN A 217 -14.64 1.41 7.05
C GLN A 217 -15.99 0.96 7.64
N GLU A 218 -16.96 1.86 7.76
CA GLU A 218 -18.32 1.54 8.21
C GLU A 218 -19.08 0.62 7.25
N MET A 219 -18.65 0.55 5.98
CA MET A 219 -19.24 -0.33 4.99
C MET A 219 -18.80 -1.79 5.16
N ARG A 220 -17.78 -2.07 5.97
CA ARG A 220 -17.34 -3.43 6.27
C ARG A 220 -18.33 -4.11 7.22
N VAL A 221 -19.09 -5.06 6.70
CA VAL A 221 -20.17 -5.76 7.42
C VAL A 221 -19.71 -7.03 8.12
N ARG A 222 -18.57 -7.60 7.75
CA ARG A 222 -17.99 -8.78 8.38
C ARG A 222 -16.47 -8.81 8.18
N LEU A 223 -15.76 -9.37 9.16
CA LEU A 223 -14.32 -9.60 9.11
C LEU A 223 -14.01 -11.00 9.69
N SER A 224 -13.09 -11.70 9.08
CA SER A 224 -12.42 -12.89 9.59
C SER A 224 -10.90 -12.67 9.41
N SER A 225 -10.16 -12.61 10.52
CA SER A 225 -8.72 -12.32 10.56
C SER A 225 -8.07 -13.12 11.68
N ARG A 226 -8.08 -14.43 11.54
CA ARG A 226 -7.40 -15.34 12.46
C ARG A 226 -5.95 -15.49 12.03
N PRO A 227 -5.03 -15.76 12.96
CA PRO A 227 -3.67 -16.08 12.55
C PRO A 227 -3.62 -17.23 11.55
N GLY A 228 -2.94 -17.02 10.44
CA GLY A 228 -2.72 -18.03 9.40
C GLY A 228 -3.50 -17.80 8.11
N PRO A 229 -3.34 -18.70 7.12
CA PRO A 229 -3.81 -18.45 5.76
C PRO A 229 -5.29 -18.77 5.52
N ASN A 230 -5.98 -19.38 6.47
CA ASN A 230 -7.32 -19.93 6.25
C ASN A 230 -8.39 -19.13 6.97
N GLU A 231 -9.33 -18.57 6.19
CA GLU A 231 -10.41 -17.76 6.72
C GLU A 231 -11.79 -18.24 6.28
N HIS A 232 -12.80 -17.93 7.07
CA HIS A 232 -14.18 -18.18 6.69
C HIS A 232 -15.13 -17.16 7.32
N LEU A 233 -16.17 -16.83 6.59
CA LEU A 233 -17.26 -16.00 7.08
C LEU A 233 -18.62 -16.50 6.60
N ALA A 234 -19.65 -16.17 7.39
CA ALA A 234 -21.05 -16.32 7.02
C ALA A 234 -21.77 -14.99 7.28
N TYR A 235 -22.61 -14.59 6.35
CA TYR A 235 -23.34 -13.34 6.45
C TYR A 235 -24.72 -13.45 5.81
N ARG A 236 -25.77 -13.01 6.53
CA ARG A 236 -27.14 -12.93 6.01
C ARG A 236 -27.44 -11.48 5.59
N ALA A 237 -27.66 -11.27 4.31
CA ALA A 237 -27.87 -9.96 3.74
C ALA A 237 -29.17 -9.29 4.23
N PRO A 238 -29.15 -8.15 4.92
CA PRO A 238 -30.35 -7.45 5.36
C PRO A 238 -31.07 -6.75 4.20
N ARG A 239 -30.33 -6.40 3.13
CA ARG A 239 -30.83 -5.77 1.91
C ARG A 239 -30.23 -6.42 0.67
N ALA A 240 -30.90 -6.29 -0.47
CA ALA A 240 -30.37 -6.72 -1.74
C ALA A 240 -29.30 -5.75 -2.24
N GLY A 241 -28.29 -6.25 -2.93
CA GLY A 241 -27.24 -5.42 -3.52
C GLY A 241 -25.96 -6.20 -3.80
N PHE A 242 -24.97 -5.51 -4.34
CA PHE A 242 -23.64 -6.05 -4.50
C PHE A 242 -22.85 -5.91 -3.21
N TYR A 243 -22.36 -7.03 -2.73
CA TYR A 243 -21.43 -7.16 -1.62
C TYR A 243 -20.05 -7.51 -2.19
N TYR A 244 -18.99 -7.17 -1.46
CA TYR A 244 -17.64 -7.37 -1.94
C TYR A 244 -16.90 -8.26 -0.94
N ALA A 245 -16.51 -9.45 -1.38
CA ALA A 245 -15.61 -10.32 -0.62
C ALA A 245 -14.18 -9.91 -0.95
N HIS A 246 -13.45 -9.49 0.06
CA HIS A 246 -12.10 -8.98 -0.03
C HIS A 246 -11.16 -9.98 0.65
N VAL A 247 -10.22 -10.50 -0.11
CA VAL A 247 -9.11 -11.33 0.35
C VAL A 247 -7.88 -10.44 0.41
N LYS A 248 -7.18 -10.40 1.55
CA LYS A 248 -5.99 -9.58 1.76
C LYS A 248 -4.89 -10.39 2.42
N LEU A 249 -3.65 -10.25 1.94
CA LEU A 249 -2.47 -10.67 2.69
C LEU A 249 -2.11 -9.60 3.71
N THR A 250 -1.90 -10.02 4.96
CA THR A 250 -1.60 -9.12 6.10
C THR A 250 -0.22 -9.33 6.68
N ALA A 251 0.50 -10.36 6.26
CA ALA A 251 1.89 -10.60 6.64
C ALA A 251 2.69 -11.11 5.45
N GLU A 252 3.97 -10.74 5.45
CA GLU A 252 4.92 -11.21 4.46
C GLU A 252 5.01 -12.74 4.46
N GLY A 253 4.68 -13.29 3.32
CA GLY A 253 4.84 -14.71 3.08
C GLY A 253 4.81 -14.86 1.58
N GLY A 254 5.76 -15.38 0.94
CA GLY A 254 5.96 -15.39 -0.52
C GLY A 254 4.69 -15.48 -1.37
N PRO A 255 4.76 -15.16 -2.65
CA PRO A 255 3.64 -15.22 -3.57
C PRO A 255 3.03 -16.62 -3.59
N GLY A 256 1.73 -16.71 -3.74
CA GLY A 256 1.12 -18.02 -3.77
C GLY A 256 -0.35 -18.02 -4.18
N ALA A 257 -0.76 -19.19 -4.66
CA ALA A 257 -2.14 -19.42 -5.00
C ALA A 257 -2.99 -19.64 -3.73
N TYR A 258 -4.17 -19.06 -3.73
CA TYR A 258 -5.22 -19.36 -2.77
C TYR A 258 -6.45 -19.98 -3.45
N ARG A 259 -7.31 -20.55 -2.65
CA ARG A 259 -8.61 -21.07 -3.09
C ARG A 259 -9.74 -20.36 -2.37
N LEU A 260 -10.66 -19.78 -3.14
CA LEU A 260 -11.86 -19.14 -2.61
C LEU A 260 -13.10 -19.98 -2.97
N SER A 261 -13.91 -20.28 -1.97
CA SER A 261 -15.21 -20.92 -2.14
C SER A 261 -16.32 -19.98 -1.70
N VAL A 262 -17.24 -19.69 -2.59
CA VAL A 262 -18.40 -18.81 -2.36
C VAL A 262 -19.68 -19.59 -2.55
N VAL A 263 -20.56 -19.59 -1.56
CA VAL A 263 -21.85 -20.29 -1.59
C VAL A 263 -22.96 -19.35 -1.11
N LYS A 264 -24.00 -19.20 -1.90
CA LYS A 264 -25.23 -18.47 -1.54
C LYS A 264 -26.35 -19.46 -1.26
N LYS A 265 -27.05 -19.28 -0.14
CA LYS A 265 -28.21 -20.08 0.23
C LYS A 265 -29.43 -19.19 0.48
N ARG A 266 -30.55 -19.55 -0.11
CA ARG A 266 -31.86 -19.05 0.24
C ARG A 266 -32.47 -20.00 1.26
N ARG A 267 -33.03 -19.47 2.33
CA ARG A 267 -34.01 -20.17 3.17
C ARG A 267 -35.40 -19.71 2.84
#